data_e59438cda8030ef1a62db04d2dd260f2
#
_entry.id   e59438cda8030ef1a62db04d2dd260f2
#
_cell.length_a   1.000
_cell.length_b   1.000
_cell.length_c   1.000
_cell.angle_alpha   90.00
_cell.angle_beta   90.00
_cell.angle_gamma   90.00
#
_symmetry.space_group_name_H-M   'P 1'
#
loop_
_entity.id
_entity.type
_entity.pdbx_description
1 polymer ?
#
loop_
_entity_poly.entity_id
_entity_poly.type
_entity_poly.pdbx_seq_one_letter_code
_entity_poly.pdbx_strand_id
1 'polypeptide(L)'
;MNTVLVIGDDSDWESYKRFCEQLQKHHSKKLKWITATYDLIEKNELPIIDSDTIIIFLFFPFSYWDKHIEKEGYKGVYGNVEFYNKFRVFWSEIHRTLKKVYHGKKIHFINHPLKIAIDRDKELTKTILSENGINIPIPYYTRDYNDILKLIDRENKKLFLKVRYGSMGKGITYMEKGNWKTNFRFDDGKIVSSTSDYKWTFIDITDNVDFLKEILTKDIVIEEAIDAYKLDDIIFDLRLYVFYDKVLYIFPRTNKKDAITANISQGGHGRTTQFLKRFPKNVIDDATKIAIQTVDNMDINFAGVDVMIDKDLNVYVIELNAFPGFTKVSRFNISKRIIHEIEDMFTHKK
;
A
#
# COMPACT_ATOMS: atom_id res chain seq x y z
N MET A 1 0.92 11.26 32.02
CA MET A 1 0.53 11.67 30.62
C MET A 1 1.23 10.69 29.68
N ASN A 2 0.46 10.06 28.76
CA ASN A 2 1.06 9.14 27.80
C ASN A 2 1.93 9.86 26.78
N THR A 3 2.93 9.16 26.23
CA THR A 3 3.81 9.71 25.18
C THR A 3 3.51 9.02 23.85
N VAL A 4 3.42 9.80 22.78
CA VAL A 4 3.40 9.32 21.40
C VAL A 4 4.79 9.49 20.82
N LEU A 5 5.41 8.41 20.44
CA LEU A 5 6.68 8.38 19.73
C LEU A 5 6.42 8.13 18.25
N VAL A 6 6.72 9.13 17.42
CA VAL A 6 6.58 9.09 15.98
C VAL A 6 7.93 8.82 15.36
N ILE A 7 8.07 7.73 14.61
CA ILE A 7 9.33 7.34 14.00
C ILE A 7 9.19 7.32 12.48
N GLY A 8 10.12 7.97 11.79
CA GLY A 8 10.13 8.03 10.34
C GLY A 8 11.53 8.24 9.79
N ASP A 9 11.59 8.80 8.60
CA ASP A 9 12.82 9.03 7.87
C ASP A 9 12.82 10.44 7.28
N ASP A 10 13.87 11.22 7.54
CA ASP A 10 13.96 12.60 7.09
C ASP A 10 14.08 12.74 5.56
N SER A 11 14.50 11.68 4.87
CA SER A 11 14.49 11.60 3.40
C SER A 11 13.11 11.26 2.82
N ASP A 12 12.10 11.10 3.69
CA ASP A 12 10.75 10.74 3.29
C ASP A 12 10.15 11.71 2.26
N TRP A 13 9.40 11.12 1.40
CA TRP A 13 8.46 11.69 0.45
C TRP A 13 7.39 12.60 1.05
N GLU A 14 7.66 13.30 2.11
CA GLU A 14 6.75 14.27 2.69
C GLU A 14 5.72 13.73 3.71
N SER A 15 5.46 12.39 3.84
CA SER A 15 4.46 11.94 4.83
C SER A 15 4.90 12.19 6.26
N TYR A 16 6.09 11.71 6.64
CA TYR A 16 6.67 11.95 7.96
C TYR A 16 6.94 13.44 8.17
N LYS A 17 7.59 14.10 7.21
CA LYS A 17 7.88 15.53 7.28
C LYS A 17 6.61 16.38 7.49
N ARG A 18 5.56 16.12 6.71
CA ARG A 18 4.27 16.82 6.86
C ARG A 18 3.60 16.53 8.20
N PHE A 19 3.74 15.31 8.69
CA PHE A 19 3.22 14.95 9.99
C PHE A 19 3.95 15.75 11.09
N CYS A 20 5.27 15.80 11.06
CA CYS A 20 6.09 16.59 11.99
C CYS A 20 5.78 18.08 11.91
N GLU A 21 5.65 18.66 10.72
CA GLU A 21 5.22 20.05 10.52
C GLU A 21 3.84 20.34 11.12
N GLN A 22 2.92 19.37 11.03
CA GLN A 22 1.60 19.50 11.64
C GLN A 22 1.65 19.38 13.16
N LEU A 23 2.53 18.52 13.71
CA LEU A 23 2.76 18.43 15.15
C LEU A 23 3.31 19.73 15.73
N GLN A 24 4.23 20.41 15.04
CA GLN A 24 4.75 21.72 15.48
C GLN A 24 3.65 22.79 15.62
N LYS A 25 2.58 22.67 14.83
CA LYS A 25 1.41 23.57 14.87
C LYS A 25 0.32 23.09 15.83
N HIS A 26 0.52 21.93 16.45
CA HIS A 26 -0.46 21.32 17.32
C HIS A 26 -0.17 21.68 18.78
N HIS A 27 -1.12 22.35 19.43
CA HIS A 27 -0.93 22.92 20.77
C HIS A 27 -1.65 22.15 21.89
N SER A 28 -2.18 20.97 21.58
CA SER A 28 -2.82 20.14 22.60
C SER A 28 -1.81 19.62 23.62
N LYS A 29 -2.24 19.61 24.89
CA LYS A 29 -1.45 19.09 26.02
C LYS A 29 -1.96 17.72 26.50
N LYS A 30 -2.81 17.06 25.72
CA LYS A 30 -3.39 15.77 26.12
C LYS A 30 -2.37 14.64 26.11
N LEU A 31 -1.47 14.65 25.15
CA LEU A 31 -0.38 13.67 24.99
C LEU A 31 0.96 14.41 24.85
N LYS A 32 2.05 13.77 25.24
CA LYS A 32 3.40 14.23 24.93
C LYS A 32 3.81 13.63 23.58
N TRP A 33 4.17 14.48 22.62
CA TRP A 33 4.62 14.05 21.29
C TRP A 33 6.14 14.17 21.19
N ILE A 34 6.77 13.11 20.72
CA ILE A 34 8.21 13.03 20.45
C ILE A 34 8.39 12.46 19.06
N THR A 35 9.28 13.04 18.27
CA THR A 35 9.68 12.55 16.96
C THR A 35 11.07 11.97 17.00
N ALA A 36 11.31 10.90 16.24
CA ALA A 36 12.62 10.26 16.10
C ALA A 36 12.79 9.76 14.66
N THR A 37 14.03 9.50 14.27
CA THR A 37 14.36 8.86 12.99
C THR A 37 14.85 7.44 13.19
N TYR A 38 14.83 6.62 12.14
CA TYR A 38 15.39 5.27 12.17
C TYR A 38 16.91 5.28 12.46
N ASP A 39 17.63 6.31 12.05
CA ASP A 39 19.04 6.51 12.37
C ASP A 39 19.32 6.51 13.87
N LEU A 40 18.42 7.12 14.68
CA LEU A 40 18.58 7.11 16.13
C LEU A 40 18.42 5.72 16.72
N ILE A 41 17.65 4.84 16.07
CA ILE A 41 17.56 3.43 16.46
C ILE A 41 18.88 2.72 16.19
N GLU A 42 19.46 2.91 15.00
CA GLU A 42 20.75 2.31 14.62
C GLU A 42 21.89 2.76 15.52
N LYS A 43 21.89 4.04 15.92
CA LYS A 43 22.90 4.64 16.81
C LYS A 43 22.67 4.34 18.29
N ASN A 44 21.56 3.70 18.68
CA ASN A 44 21.10 3.52 20.07
C ASN A 44 20.91 4.86 20.82
N GLU A 45 20.45 5.90 20.11
CA GLU A 45 20.24 7.27 20.62
C GLU A 45 18.75 7.64 20.70
N LEU A 46 17.89 6.64 20.89
CA LEU A 46 16.46 6.89 21.07
C LEU A 46 16.17 7.77 22.29
N PRO A 47 15.18 8.66 22.22
CA PRO A 47 14.88 9.58 23.32
C PRO A 47 14.45 8.82 24.59
N ILE A 48 14.86 9.34 25.75
CA ILE A 48 14.39 8.85 27.03
C ILE A 48 12.92 9.28 27.22
N ILE A 49 12.08 8.32 27.57
CA ILE A 49 10.64 8.54 27.78
C ILE A 49 10.28 8.14 29.21
N ASP A 50 9.82 9.11 30.01
CA ASP A 50 9.49 8.89 31.43
C ASP A 50 8.09 8.28 31.63
N SER A 51 7.16 8.46 30.65
CA SER A 51 5.81 7.93 30.78
C SER A 51 5.76 6.39 30.80
N ASP A 52 4.83 5.82 31.56
CA ASP A 52 4.64 4.37 31.64
C ASP A 52 4.06 3.76 30.36
N THR A 53 3.33 4.57 29.59
CA THR A 53 2.71 4.14 28.34
C THR A 53 3.27 4.94 27.17
N ILE A 54 3.69 4.22 26.15
CA ILE A 54 4.23 4.75 24.89
C ILE A 54 3.36 4.26 23.74
N ILE A 55 2.80 5.18 22.95
CA ILE A 55 2.13 4.91 21.70
C ILE A 55 3.15 5.11 20.58
N ILE A 56 3.36 4.13 19.74
CA ILE A 56 4.35 4.21 18.65
C ILE A 56 3.65 4.26 17.31
N PHE A 57 3.94 5.33 16.55
CA PHE A 57 3.47 5.53 15.18
C PHE A 57 4.66 5.50 14.22
N LEU A 58 4.66 4.54 13.31
CA LEU A 58 5.78 4.26 12.40
C LEU A 58 5.46 4.74 11.00
N PHE A 59 6.43 5.38 10.36
CA PHE A 59 6.41 5.73 8.95
C PHE A 59 7.31 4.80 8.12
N PHE A 60 7.26 4.87 6.79
CA PHE A 60 8.06 4.01 5.93
C PHE A 60 9.55 4.35 6.03
N PRO A 61 10.45 3.35 6.14
CA PRO A 61 11.89 3.55 6.28
C PRO A 61 12.58 3.71 4.92
N PHE A 62 12.40 4.85 4.24
CA PHE A 62 12.91 5.08 2.88
C PHE A 62 14.44 4.92 2.77
N SER A 63 15.22 5.53 3.67
CA SER A 63 16.68 5.43 3.64
C SER A 63 17.16 3.99 3.76
N TYR A 64 16.53 3.19 4.63
CA TYR A 64 16.85 1.77 4.74
C TYR A 64 16.45 1.02 3.47
N TRP A 65 15.24 1.29 2.93
CA TRP A 65 14.74 0.66 1.72
C TRP A 65 15.70 0.89 0.55
N ASP A 66 16.07 2.13 0.28
CA ASP A 66 16.93 2.50 -0.86
C ASP A 66 18.36 1.96 -0.67
N LYS A 67 18.86 1.95 0.56
CA LYS A 67 20.23 1.49 0.84
C LYS A 67 20.36 -0.05 0.86
N HIS A 68 19.34 -0.77 1.33
CA HIS A 68 19.47 -2.20 1.63
C HIS A 68 18.57 -3.11 0.81
N ILE A 69 17.44 -2.63 0.30
CA ILE A 69 16.43 -3.42 -0.42
C ILE A 69 16.44 -3.07 -1.90
N GLU A 70 15.97 -1.90 -2.27
CA GLU A 70 15.90 -1.42 -3.66
C GLU A 70 17.13 -0.57 -3.99
N LYS A 71 18.30 -1.19 -3.95
CA LYS A 71 19.59 -0.50 -4.19
C LYS A 71 19.68 -0.02 -5.62
N GLU A 72 20.33 1.12 -5.83
CA GLU A 72 20.73 1.55 -7.16
C GLU A 72 21.59 0.47 -7.84
N GLY A 73 21.28 0.17 -9.12
CA GLY A 73 21.94 -0.88 -9.86
C GLY A 73 21.57 -2.31 -9.46
N TYR A 74 20.50 -2.52 -8.70
CA TYR A 74 19.99 -3.86 -8.40
C TYR A 74 19.68 -4.64 -9.68
N LYS A 75 20.29 -5.84 -9.83
CA LYS A 75 20.19 -6.66 -11.04
C LYS A 75 19.06 -7.69 -11.02
N GLY A 76 18.38 -7.84 -9.89
CA GLY A 76 17.26 -8.76 -9.75
C GLY A 76 15.93 -8.17 -10.24
N VAL A 77 14.88 -8.96 -10.18
CA VAL A 77 13.53 -8.49 -10.48
C VAL A 77 12.95 -7.76 -9.26
N TYR A 78 12.47 -6.54 -9.46
CA TYR A 78 11.83 -5.74 -8.44
C TYR A 78 10.68 -6.53 -7.78
N GLY A 79 10.56 -6.44 -6.47
CA GLY A 79 9.45 -7.03 -5.73
C GLY A 79 9.51 -8.56 -5.61
N ASN A 80 10.71 -9.17 -5.69
CA ASN A 80 10.93 -10.58 -5.43
C ASN A 80 10.96 -10.91 -3.92
N VAL A 81 11.10 -12.19 -3.58
CA VAL A 81 11.12 -12.69 -2.20
C VAL A 81 12.28 -12.12 -1.37
N GLU A 82 13.40 -11.73 -1.98
CA GLU A 82 14.53 -11.12 -1.27
C GLU A 82 14.12 -9.78 -0.66
N PHE A 83 13.35 -8.95 -1.40
CA PHE A 83 12.80 -7.68 -0.91
C PHE A 83 11.94 -7.90 0.34
N TYR A 84 11.06 -8.89 0.27
CA TYR A 84 10.19 -9.25 1.38
C TYR A 84 10.95 -9.71 2.62
N ASN A 85 11.93 -10.60 2.44
CA ASN A 85 12.73 -11.12 3.55
C ASN A 85 13.54 -10.01 4.23
N LYS A 86 14.18 -9.13 3.48
CA LYS A 86 14.91 -7.99 4.05
C LYS A 86 13.97 -7.04 4.80
N PHE A 87 12.79 -6.79 4.27
CA PHE A 87 11.79 -5.94 4.91
C PHE A 87 11.26 -6.56 6.22
N ARG A 88 11.02 -7.87 6.25
CA ARG A 88 10.65 -8.59 7.48
C ARG A 88 11.74 -8.53 8.54
N VAL A 89 12.99 -8.74 8.15
CA VAL A 89 14.13 -8.67 9.07
C VAL A 89 14.22 -7.28 9.69
N PHE A 90 14.15 -6.23 8.88
CA PHE A 90 14.13 -4.84 9.37
C PHE A 90 13.06 -4.63 10.45
N TRP A 91 11.81 -4.97 10.16
CA TRP A 91 10.72 -4.76 11.13
C TRP A 91 10.86 -5.60 12.39
N SER A 92 11.40 -6.80 12.26
CA SER A 92 11.71 -7.65 13.44
C SER A 92 12.77 -7.01 14.32
N GLU A 93 13.79 -6.40 13.74
CA GLU A 93 14.84 -5.69 14.46
C GLU A 93 14.32 -4.41 15.12
N ILE A 94 13.52 -3.62 14.43
CA ILE A 94 12.84 -2.44 14.98
C ILE A 94 11.98 -2.84 16.19
N HIS A 95 11.17 -3.89 16.08
CA HIS A 95 10.36 -4.39 17.19
C HIS A 95 11.22 -4.77 18.39
N ARG A 96 12.26 -5.58 18.17
CA ARG A 96 13.17 -6.04 19.23
C ARG A 96 13.88 -4.86 19.92
N THR A 97 14.37 -3.90 19.15
CA THR A 97 15.09 -2.74 19.69
C THR A 97 14.18 -1.85 20.53
N LEU A 98 12.99 -1.53 20.03
CA LEU A 98 12.01 -0.72 20.77
C LEU A 98 11.58 -1.40 22.07
N LYS A 99 11.35 -2.73 22.06
CA LYS A 99 11.04 -3.49 23.27
C LYS A 99 12.19 -3.52 24.27
N LYS A 100 13.44 -3.54 23.80
CA LYS A 100 14.64 -3.51 24.64
C LYS A 100 14.85 -2.13 25.27
N VAL A 101 14.81 -1.06 24.46
CA VAL A 101 15.05 0.31 24.91
C VAL A 101 13.98 0.76 25.91
N TYR A 102 12.73 0.44 25.63
CA TYR A 102 11.59 0.81 26.49
C TYR A 102 11.13 -0.36 27.36
N HIS A 103 12.08 -1.19 27.83
CA HIS A 103 11.77 -2.29 28.74
C HIS A 103 11.02 -1.77 30.00
N GLY A 104 10.00 -2.52 30.44
CA GLY A 104 9.15 -2.15 31.57
C GLY A 104 8.05 -1.12 31.24
N LYS A 105 8.04 -0.55 30.04
CA LYS A 105 6.97 0.34 29.58
C LYS A 105 5.86 -0.42 28.86
N LYS A 106 4.62 0.08 28.95
CA LYS A 106 3.50 -0.40 28.15
C LYS A 106 3.58 0.23 26.75
N ILE A 107 3.88 -0.59 25.73
CA ILE A 107 4.02 -0.12 24.36
C ILE A 107 2.77 -0.49 23.57
N HIS A 108 2.14 0.51 22.95
CA HIS A 108 1.07 0.37 21.96
C HIS A 108 1.60 0.77 20.58
N PHE A 109 1.71 -0.18 19.68
CA PHE A 109 1.98 0.13 18.28
C PHE A 109 0.65 0.46 17.58
N ILE A 110 0.60 1.56 16.82
CA ILE A 110 -0.53 1.80 15.91
C ILE A 110 -0.53 0.70 14.85
N ASN A 111 0.53 0.57 14.07
CA ASN A 111 0.76 -0.65 13.29
C ASN A 111 1.86 -1.46 13.95
N HIS A 112 1.58 -2.70 14.28
CA HIS A 112 2.57 -3.56 14.92
C HIS A 112 3.67 -3.93 13.92
N PRO A 113 4.98 -3.74 14.23
CA PRO A 113 6.08 -3.97 13.29
C PRO A 113 6.03 -5.35 12.62
N LEU A 114 5.73 -6.41 13.37
CA LEU A 114 5.68 -7.77 12.84
C LEU A 114 4.49 -8.02 11.89
N LYS A 115 3.48 -7.14 11.88
CA LYS A 115 2.33 -7.22 10.97
C LYS A 115 2.52 -6.38 9.71
N ILE A 116 3.30 -5.31 9.79
CA ILE A 116 3.55 -4.41 8.65
C ILE A 116 4.07 -5.14 7.41
N ALA A 117 4.96 -6.13 7.60
CA ALA A 117 5.53 -6.84 6.46
C ALA A 117 4.51 -7.72 5.72
N ILE A 118 3.39 -8.09 6.36
CA ILE A 118 2.37 -8.97 5.77
C ILE A 118 1.69 -8.29 4.58
N ASP A 119 1.46 -6.98 4.64
CA ASP A 119 0.79 -6.24 3.56
C ASP A 119 1.60 -6.23 2.24
N ARG A 120 2.92 -6.45 2.33
CA ARG A 120 3.78 -6.60 1.14
C ARG A 120 3.55 -7.89 0.39
N ASP A 121 3.06 -8.94 1.04
CA ASP A 121 2.75 -10.21 0.40
C ASP A 121 1.32 -10.19 -0.16
N LYS A 122 1.18 -9.81 -1.43
CA LYS A 122 -0.13 -9.70 -2.10
C LYS A 122 -0.91 -11.02 -2.11
N GLU A 123 -0.22 -12.16 -2.22
CA GLU A 123 -0.88 -13.46 -2.21
C GLU A 123 -1.42 -13.79 -0.82
N LEU A 124 -0.59 -13.63 0.21
CA LEU A 124 -1.02 -13.87 1.59
C LEU A 124 -2.14 -12.92 2.01
N THR A 125 -2.02 -11.63 1.67
CA THR A 125 -3.09 -10.64 1.93
C THR A 125 -4.41 -11.07 1.29
N LYS A 126 -4.39 -11.47 0.02
CA LYS A 126 -5.59 -11.91 -0.69
C LYS A 126 -6.18 -13.19 -0.12
N THR A 127 -5.33 -14.14 0.28
CA THR A 127 -5.78 -15.35 0.95
C THR A 127 -6.54 -15.02 2.25
N ILE A 128 -5.93 -14.20 3.12
CA ILE A 128 -6.58 -13.78 4.37
C ILE A 128 -7.91 -13.08 4.10
N LEU A 129 -7.95 -12.15 3.16
CA LEU A 129 -9.16 -11.40 2.85
C LEU A 129 -10.27 -12.32 2.29
N SER A 130 -9.93 -13.19 1.36
CA SER A 130 -10.88 -14.15 0.76
C SER A 130 -11.46 -15.13 1.79
N GLU A 131 -10.62 -15.67 2.67
CA GLU A 131 -11.05 -16.57 3.75
C GLU A 131 -12.01 -15.89 4.74
N ASN A 132 -11.95 -14.57 4.83
CA ASN A 132 -12.86 -13.74 5.67
C ASN A 132 -14.02 -13.12 4.88
N GLY A 133 -14.30 -13.62 3.66
CA GLY A 133 -15.45 -13.21 2.86
C GLY A 133 -15.37 -11.80 2.29
N ILE A 134 -14.17 -11.24 2.19
CA ILE A 134 -13.93 -9.94 1.57
C ILE A 134 -13.76 -10.13 0.07
N ASN A 135 -14.51 -9.38 -0.72
CA ASN A 135 -14.42 -9.43 -2.18
C ASN A 135 -13.05 -8.94 -2.65
N ILE A 136 -12.34 -9.80 -3.36
CA ILE A 136 -11.06 -9.54 -4.04
C ILE A 136 -11.15 -9.95 -5.51
N PRO A 137 -10.28 -9.44 -6.41
CA PRO A 137 -10.15 -9.98 -7.76
C PRO A 137 -9.87 -11.48 -7.72
N ILE A 138 -10.48 -12.23 -8.64
CA ILE A 138 -10.32 -13.70 -8.71
C ILE A 138 -8.85 -14.04 -8.93
N PRO A 139 -8.20 -14.80 -8.03
CA PRO A 139 -6.81 -15.19 -8.18
C PRO A 139 -6.67 -16.42 -9.08
N TYR A 140 -5.58 -16.48 -9.84
CA TYR A 140 -5.16 -17.67 -10.61
C TYR A 140 -3.78 -18.12 -10.13
N TYR A 141 -3.64 -19.44 -9.89
CA TYR A 141 -2.40 -20.01 -9.33
C TYR A 141 -1.55 -20.76 -10.36
N THR A 142 -1.97 -20.80 -11.62
CA THR A 142 -1.21 -21.45 -12.69
C THR A 142 0.11 -20.75 -12.96
N ARG A 143 1.12 -21.52 -13.39
CA ARG A 143 2.41 -21.06 -13.94
C ARG A 143 2.64 -21.60 -15.35
N ASP A 144 1.64 -22.27 -15.93
CA ASP A 144 1.69 -22.74 -17.32
C ASP A 144 1.22 -21.59 -18.25
N TYR A 145 2.07 -21.21 -19.19
CA TYR A 145 1.75 -20.16 -20.15
C TYR A 145 0.57 -20.55 -21.07
N ASN A 146 0.36 -21.86 -21.35
CA ASN A 146 -0.77 -22.33 -22.13
C ASN A 146 -2.11 -22.10 -21.41
N ASP A 147 -2.13 -22.25 -20.07
CA ASP A 147 -3.32 -21.93 -19.28
C ASP A 147 -3.63 -20.45 -19.35
N ILE A 148 -2.62 -19.58 -19.26
CA ILE A 148 -2.81 -18.11 -19.40
C ILE A 148 -3.35 -17.77 -20.78
N LEU A 149 -2.78 -18.33 -21.86
CA LEU A 149 -3.29 -18.12 -23.22
C LEU A 149 -4.72 -18.63 -23.38
N LYS A 150 -5.06 -19.79 -22.79
CA LYS A 150 -6.43 -20.31 -22.79
C LYS A 150 -7.39 -19.34 -22.10
N LEU A 151 -7.04 -18.81 -20.92
CA LEU A 151 -7.87 -17.82 -20.20
C LEU A 151 -8.11 -16.58 -21.06
N ILE A 152 -7.08 -16.06 -21.71
CA ILE A 152 -7.16 -14.82 -22.51
C ILE A 152 -7.90 -15.06 -23.85
N ASP A 153 -7.48 -16.06 -24.62
CA ASP A 153 -7.92 -16.20 -26.02
C ASP A 153 -9.26 -16.94 -26.16
N ARG A 154 -9.49 -17.97 -25.31
CA ARG A 154 -10.68 -18.81 -25.37
C ARG A 154 -11.76 -18.39 -24.39
N GLU A 155 -11.37 -18.02 -23.16
CA GLU A 155 -12.31 -17.65 -22.11
C GLU A 155 -12.52 -16.12 -22.04
N ASN A 156 -11.81 -15.37 -22.91
CA ASN A 156 -11.90 -13.90 -23.03
C ASN A 156 -11.69 -13.17 -21.69
N LYS A 157 -10.81 -13.73 -20.84
CA LYS A 157 -10.45 -13.14 -19.55
C LYS A 157 -9.44 -12.00 -19.74
N LYS A 158 -9.52 -11.02 -18.86
CA LYS A 158 -8.52 -9.95 -18.71
C LYS A 158 -7.75 -10.20 -17.44
N LEU A 159 -6.43 -10.17 -17.51
CA LEU A 159 -5.57 -10.55 -16.40
C LEU A 159 -4.60 -9.44 -16.01
N PHE A 160 -4.34 -9.34 -14.72
CA PHE A 160 -3.18 -8.65 -14.18
C PHE A 160 -2.17 -9.65 -13.63
N LEU A 161 -0.91 -9.54 -14.07
CA LEU A 161 0.22 -10.20 -13.46
C LEU A 161 1.03 -9.14 -12.72
N LYS A 162 1.17 -9.27 -11.42
CA LYS A 162 1.81 -8.26 -10.56
C LYS A 162 2.92 -8.88 -9.73
N VAL A 163 4.02 -8.17 -9.52
CA VAL A 163 5.02 -8.65 -8.54
C VAL A 163 4.38 -8.84 -7.17
N ARG A 164 4.69 -9.97 -6.53
CA ARG A 164 4.09 -10.36 -5.26
C ARG A 164 4.41 -9.39 -4.13
N TYR A 165 5.66 -8.91 -4.06
CA TYR A 165 6.16 -8.09 -2.96
C TYR A 165 6.46 -6.62 -3.35
N GLY A 166 5.93 -6.17 -4.47
CA GLY A 166 6.10 -4.81 -4.97
C GLY A 166 5.03 -3.82 -4.49
N SER A 167 5.24 -2.55 -4.81
CA SER A 167 4.34 -1.43 -4.50
C SER A 167 4.42 -0.33 -5.57
N MET A 168 3.64 0.75 -5.39
CA MET A 168 3.71 1.97 -6.21
C MET A 168 3.37 1.79 -7.68
N GLY A 169 2.66 0.72 -8.04
CA GLY A 169 2.34 0.42 -9.43
C GLY A 169 3.53 -0.07 -10.26
N LYS A 170 4.64 -0.42 -9.62
CA LYS A 170 5.80 -1.03 -10.27
C LYS A 170 5.56 -2.53 -10.48
N GLY A 171 6.04 -3.08 -11.61
CA GLY A 171 5.99 -4.51 -11.88
C GLY A 171 4.58 -5.04 -12.15
N ILE A 172 3.87 -4.40 -13.07
CA ILE A 172 2.53 -4.77 -13.50
C ILE A 172 2.54 -5.15 -15.00
N THR A 173 1.91 -6.26 -15.31
CA THR A 173 1.56 -6.66 -16.67
C THR A 173 0.05 -6.82 -16.77
N TYR A 174 -0.56 -6.20 -17.76
CA TYR A 174 -1.97 -6.35 -18.13
C TYR A 174 -2.07 -7.14 -19.41
N MET A 175 -2.98 -8.10 -19.45
CA MET A 175 -3.15 -8.97 -20.61
C MET A 175 -4.64 -9.19 -20.91
N GLU A 176 -5.04 -8.88 -22.13
CA GLU A 176 -6.32 -9.27 -22.73
C GLU A 176 -6.09 -9.68 -24.19
N LYS A 177 -7.06 -10.29 -24.83
CA LYS A 177 -6.93 -10.76 -26.20
C LYS A 177 -6.50 -9.64 -27.14
N GLY A 178 -5.33 -9.82 -27.77
CA GLY A 178 -4.76 -8.85 -28.72
C GLY A 178 -4.22 -7.56 -28.11
N ASN A 179 -4.07 -7.48 -26.77
CA ASN A 179 -3.54 -6.28 -26.11
C ASN A 179 -2.83 -6.64 -24.79
N TRP A 180 -1.51 -6.77 -24.86
CA TRP A 180 -0.66 -7.05 -23.69
C TRP A 180 0.25 -5.87 -23.41
N LYS A 181 0.27 -5.40 -22.19
CA LYS A 181 1.10 -4.27 -21.77
C LYS A 181 1.79 -4.54 -20.47
N THR A 182 3.06 -4.17 -20.38
CA THR A 182 3.85 -4.30 -19.15
C THR A 182 4.62 -3.04 -18.85
N ASN A 183 4.86 -2.79 -17.55
CA ASN A 183 5.82 -1.76 -17.13
C ASN A 183 7.15 -2.34 -16.67
N PHE A 184 7.37 -3.63 -16.86
CA PHE A 184 8.70 -4.21 -16.82
C PHE A 184 9.48 -3.89 -18.11
N ARG A 185 10.81 -3.95 -18.02
CA ARG A 185 11.67 -4.05 -19.20
C ARG A 185 11.92 -5.52 -19.50
N PHE A 186 11.90 -5.83 -20.78
CA PHE A 186 12.25 -7.15 -21.30
C PHE A 186 13.34 -6.98 -22.34
N ASP A 187 14.51 -7.54 -22.04
CA ASP A 187 15.70 -7.42 -22.87
C ASP A 187 16.44 -8.75 -22.88
N ASP A 188 16.95 -9.17 -24.04
CA ASP A 188 17.65 -10.44 -24.26
C ASP A 188 16.96 -11.66 -23.62
N GLY A 189 15.63 -11.75 -23.75
CA GLY A 189 14.84 -12.85 -23.20
C GLY A 189 14.70 -12.85 -21.67
N LYS A 190 15.06 -11.75 -21.01
CA LYS A 190 14.99 -11.63 -19.55
C LYS A 190 14.20 -10.41 -19.11
N ILE A 191 13.47 -10.56 -18.03
CA ILE A 191 12.84 -9.43 -17.35
C ILE A 191 13.91 -8.70 -16.54
N VAL A 192 14.06 -7.41 -16.84
CA VAL A 192 14.96 -6.51 -16.14
C VAL A 192 14.12 -5.45 -15.44
N SER A 193 14.37 -5.24 -14.17
CA SER A 193 13.84 -4.10 -13.42
C SER A 193 14.98 -3.14 -13.11
N SER A 194 14.83 -1.88 -13.54
CA SER A 194 15.79 -0.84 -13.20
C SER A 194 15.32 -0.10 -11.96
N THR A 195 16.13 -0.09 -10.92
CA THR A 195 15.87 0.69 -9.71
C THR A 195 15.99 2.20 -9.95
N SER A 196 16.78 2.61 -10.95
CA SER A 196 16.95 4.00 -11.34
C SER A 196 15.83 4.51 -12.26
N ASP A 197 14.95 3.65 -12.73
CA ASP A 197 13.87 3.99 -13.64
C ASP A 197 12.60 4.35 -12.87
N TYR A 198 12.52 5.58 -12.38
CA TYR A 198 11.34 6.12 -11.70
C TYR A 198 10.10 6.24 -12.60
N LYS A 199 10.25 5.94 -13.91
CA LYS A 199 9.16 5.96 -14.88
C LYS A 199 8.85 4.54 -15.35
N TRP A 200 8.16 3.80 -14.51
CA TRP A 200 7.59 2.51 -14.86
C TRP A 200 6.44 2.69 -15.87
N THR A 201 6.83 3.00 -17.11
CA THR A 201 5.89 3.27 -18.20
C THR A 201 5.47 1.97 -18.85
N PHE A 202 4.19 1.80 -19.12
CA PHE A 202 3.68 0.65 -19.86
C PHE A 202 4.14 0.67 -21.31
N ILE A 203 4.68 -0.45 -21.77
CA ILE A 203 5.04 -0.74 -23.16
C ILE A 203 4.18 -1.88 -23.68
N ASP A 204 3.98 -1.91 -25.00
CA ASP A 204 3.29 -2.98 -25.68
C ASP A 204 4.20 -4.21 -25.80
N ILE A 205 3.65 -5.37 -25.42
CA ILE A 205 4.31 -6.69 -25.51
C ILE A 205 3.33 -7.73 -26.09
N THR A 206 2.34 -7.28 -26.85
CA THR A 206 1.30 -8.15 -27.39
C THR A 206 1.93 -9.33 -28.13
N ASP A 207 1.41 -10.54 -27.86
CA ASP A 207 1.84 -11.82 -28.42
C ASP A 207 3.30 -12.21 -28.12
N ASN A 208 3.98 -11.54 -27.20
CA ASN A 208 5.33 -11.91 -26.79
C ASN A 208 5.30 -13.08 -25.78
N VAL A 209 5.27 -14.30 -26.35
CA VAL A 209 5.21 -15.54 -25.56
C VAL A 209 6.47 -15.76 -24.73
N ASP A 210 7.62 -15.28 -25.17
CA ASP A 210 8.87 -15.40 -24.40
C ASP A 210 8.85 -14.52 -23.15
N PHE A 211 8.30 -13.32 -23.25
CA PHE A 211 8.01 -12.50 -22.08
C PHE A 211 7.06 -13.22 -21.11
N LEU A 212 5.97 -13.80 -21.64
CA LEU A 212 4.99 -14.52 -20.81
C LEU A 212 5.64 -15.69 -20.07
N LYS A 213 6.44 -16.50 -20.75
CA LYS A 213 7.17 -17.60 -20.13
C LYS A 213 8.11 -17.10 -19.04
N GLU A 214 8.83 -16.01 -19.29
CA GLU A 214 9.79 -15.45 -18.36
C GLU A 214 9.10 -14.84 -17.12
N ILE A 215 8.00 -14.08 -17.27
CA ILE A 215 7.30 -13.48 -16.12
C ILE A 215 6.70 -14.55 -15.20
N LEU A 216 6.25 -15.67 -15.75
CA LEU A 216 5.68 -16.78 -14.98
C LEU A 216 6.72 -17.52 -14.11
N THR A 217 8.01 -17.31 -14.35
CA THR A 217 9.10 -17.81 -13.48
C THR A 217 9.35 -16.93 -12.26
N LYS A 218 8.74 -15.74 -12.18
CA LYS A 218 9.00 -14.75 -11.14
C LYS A 218 8.01 -14.85 -9.98
N ASP A 219 8.33 -14.18 -8.89
CA ASP A 219 7.42 -14.03 -7.73
C ASP A 219 6.28 -13.07 -8.09
N ILE A 220 5.24 -13.60 -8.71
CA ILE A 220 4.07 -12.83 -9.15
C ILE A 220 2.78 -13.38 -8.58
N VAL A 221 1.76 -12.54 -8.54
CA VAL A 221 0.35 -12.90 -8.39
C VAL A 221 -0.37 -12.67 -9.72
N ILE A 222 -1.31 -13.53 -10.04
CA ILE A 222 -2.14 -13.44 -11.24
C ILE A 222 -3.58 -13.29 -10.78
N GLU A 223 -4.28 -12.30 -11.32
CA GLU A 223 -5.66 -12.02 -10.95
C GLU A 223 -6.48 -11.57 -12.16
N GLU A 224 -7.78 -11.87 -12.13
CA GLU A 224 -8.70 -11.35 -13.12
C GLU A 224 -8.86 -9.84 -12.95
N ALA A 225 -8.81 -9.09 -14.05
CA ALA A 225 -9.09 -7.66 -14.03
C ALA A 225 -10.60 -7.44 -13.78
N ILE A 226 -10.92 -6.57 -12.84
CA ILE A 226 -12.29 -6.18 -12.57
C ILE A 226 -12.85 -5.43 -13.76
N ASP A 227 -14.04 -5.81 -14.20
CA ASP A 227 -14.80 -5.06 -15.19
C ASP A 227 -15.36 -3.79 -14.52
N ALA A 228 -14.49 -2.80 -14.41
CA ALA A 228 -14.72 -1.61 -13.60
C ALA A 228 -15.92 -0.79 -14.08
N TYR A 229 -16.67 -0.25 -13.12
CA TYR A 229 -17.68 0.76 -13.39
C TYR A 229 -17.04 1.96 -14.10
N LYS A 230 -17.63 2.40 -15.21
CA LYS A 230 -17.11 3.51 -16.01
C LYS A 230 -17.92 4.76 -15.78
N LEU A 231 -17.23 5.81 -15.36
CA LEU A 231 -17.77 7.16 -15.30
C LEU A 231 -17.11 7.99 -16.40
N ASP A 232 -17.86 8.37 -17.43
CA ASP A 232 -17.36 9.14 -18.59
C ASP A 232 -16.13 8.49 -19.25
N ASP A 233 -16.11 7.16 -19.34
CA ASP A 233 -14.97 6.37 -19.86
C ASP A 233 -13.64 6.58 -19.08
N ILE A 234 -13.69 7.07 -17.87
CA ILE A 234 -12.50 7.28 -17.03
C ILE A 234 -12.28 6.05 -16.14
N ILE A 235 -11.02 5.60 -16.04
CA ILE A 235 -10.62 4.61 -15.05
C ILE A 235 -10.48 5.30 -13.69
N PHE A 236 -11.02 4.68 -12.65
CA PHE A 236 -10.90 5.18 -11.29
C PHE A 236 -10.76 4.06 -10.26
N ASP A 237 -10.23 4.41 -9.12
CA ASP A 237 -10.29 3.66 -7.87
C ASP A 237 -10.50 4.62 -6.69
N LEU A 238 -10.79 4.04 -5.53
CA LEU A 238 -10.96 4.77 -4.28
C LEU A 238 -9.87 4.33 -3.30
N ARG A 239 -9.04 5.28 -2.83
CA ARG A 239 -8.16 5.03 -1.69
C ARG A 239 -8.85 5.50 -0.41
N LEU A 240 -9.14 4.56 0.48
CA LEU A 240 -9.71 4.84 1.79
C LEU A 240 -8.60 4.86 2.84
N TYR A 241 -8.44 6.00 3.52
CA TYR A 241 -7.54 6.09 4.67
C TYR A 241 -8.31 5.60 5.90
N VAL A 242 -7.92 4.44 6.40
CA VAL A 242 -8.57 3.81 7.56
C VAL A 242 -7.67 3.95 8.77
N PHE A 243 -8.26 4.32 9.91
CA PHE A 243 -7.60 4.35 11.21
C PHE A 243 -8.48 3.61 12.20
N TYR A 244 -8.05 2.42 12.62
CA TYR A 244 -8.83 1.46 13.38
C TYR A 244 -10.20 1.17 12.71
N ASP A 245 -11.28 1.51 13.36
CA ASP A 245 -12.66 1.29 12.93
C ASP A 245 -13.28 2.46 12.14
N LYS A 246 -12.45 3.42 11.69
CA LYS A 246 -12.91 4.65 11.04
C LYS A 246 -12.24 4.89 9.69
N VAL A 247 -13.02 5.22 8.68
CA VAL A 247 -12.52 5.81 7.44
C VAL A 247 -12.35 7.31 7.65
N LEU A 248 -11.11 7.78 7.67
CA LEU A 248 -10.79 9.19 7.86
C LEU A 248 -11.04 10.03 6.61
N TYR A 249 -10.81 9.44 5.45
CA TYR A 249 -10.96 10.09 4.17
C TYR A 249 -11.05 9.09 3.02
N ILE A 250 -11.89 9.37 2.05
CA ILE A 250 -11.95 8.66 0.78
C ILE A 250 -11.35 9.55 -0.31
N PHE A 251 -10.29 9.08 -0.93
CA PHE A 251 -9.57 9.78 -1.96
C PHE A 251 -9.78 9.11 -3.32
N PRO A 252 -10.71 9.62 -4.16
CA PRO A 252 -10.89 9.09 -5.50
C PRO A 252 -9.67 9.44 -6.36
N ARG A 253 -9.15 8.45 -7.08
CA ARG A 253 -8.08 8.61 -8.07
C ARG A 253 -8.64 8.26 -9.44
N THR A 254 -8.31 9.03 -10.45
CA THR A 254 -8.76 8.82 -11.82
C THR A 254 -7.61 8.88 -12.78
N ASN A 255 -7.72 8.17 -13.90
CA ASN A 255 -6.78 8.27 -15.00
C ASN A 255 -7.54 8.31 -16.32
N LYS A 256 -6.84 8.62 -17.43
CA LYS A 256 -7.42 8.66 -18.76
C LYS A 256 -7.97 7.30 -19.19
N LYS A 257 -8.87 7.29 -20.19
CA LYS A 257 -9.59 6.12 -20.70
C LYS A 257 -8.72 4.88 -20.95
N ASP A 258 -7.55 5.06 -21.56
CA ASP A 258 -6.68 3.95 -21.98
C ASP A 258 -5.58 3.63 -20.96
N ALA A 259 -5.66 4.20 -19.77
CA ALA A 259 -4.71 3.91 -18.71
C ALA A 259 -4.98 2.51 -18.13
N ILE A 260 -3.92 1.83 -17.74
CA ILE A 260 -3.99 0.49 -17.11
C ILE A 260 -4.39 0.60 -15.63
N THR A 261 -3.99 1.68 -14.95
CA THR A 261 -4.23 1.88 -13.52
C THR A 261 -4.63 3.33 -13.23
N ALA A 262 -5.30 3.57 -12.09
CA ALA A 262 -5.60 4.90 -11.58
C ALA A 262 -4.50 5.46 -10.65
N ASN A 263 -3.39 4.74 -10.46
CA ASN A 263 -2.31 5.13 -9.56
C ASN A 263 -1.71 6.49 -9.91
N ILE A 264 -1.51 7.34 -8.90
CA ILE A 264 -0.87 8.67 -9.05
C ILE A 264 0.54 8.55 -9.66
N SER A 265 1.31 7.55 -9.22
CA SER A 265 2.65 7.26 -9.76
C SER A 265 2.65 6.86 -11.25
N GLN A 266 1.50 6.48 -11.80
CA GLN A 266 1.28 6.10 -13.19
C GLN A 266 0.51 7.17 -13.98
N GLY A 267 0.56 8.42 -13.53
CA GLY A 267 -0.11 9.54 -14.19
C GLY A 267 -1.58 9.74 -13.80
N GLY A 268 -2.05 9.06 -12.76
CA GLY A 268 -3.37 9.29 -12.20
C GLY A 268 -3.51 10.64 -11.50
N HIS A 269 -4.73 11.11 -11.34
CA HIS A 269 -5.07 12.38 -10.72
C HIS A 269 -6.06 12.19 -9.57
N GLY A 270 -5.79 12.82 -8.43
CA GLY A 270 -6.74 12.87 -7.33
C GLY A 270 -7.97 13.72 -7.65
N ARG A 271 -9.13 13.28 -7.16
CA ARG A 271 -10.38 14.03 -7.24
C ARG A 271 -10.86 14.44 -5.85
N THR A 272 -11.73 15.44 -5.83
CA THR A 272 -12.40 15.86 -4.60
C THR A 272 -13.49 14.85 -4.21
N THR A 273 -13.95 14.89 -2.97
CA THR A 273 -15.07 14.07 -2.49
C THR A 273 -16.39 14.32 -3.22
N GLN A 274 -16.51 15.41 -4.00
CA GLN A 274 -17.68 15.61 -4.88
C GLN A 274 -17.80 14.50 -5.94
N PHE A 275 -16.67 13.88 -6.33
CA PHE A 275 -16.69 12.72 -7.21
C PHE A 275 -17.53 11.57 -6.66
N LEU A 276 -17.52 11.38 -5.35
CA LEU A 276 -18.26 10.30 -4.66
C LEU A 276 -19.79 10.49 -4.77
N LYS A 277 -20.29 11.72 -4.99
CA LYS A 277 -21.72 11.97 -5.18
C LYS A 277 -22.29 11.38 -6.49
N ARG A 278 -21.42 10.90 -7.35
CA ARG A 278 -21.79 10.21 -8.61
C ARG A 278 -22.19 8.76 -8.38
N PHE A 279 -22.00 8.23 -7.17
CA PHE A 279 -22.36 6.86 -6.79
C PHE A 279 -23.56 6.85 -5.86
N PRO A 280 -24.37 5.78 -5.88
CA PRO A 280 -25.36 5.54 -4.84
C PRO A 280 -24.69 5.50 -3.46
N LYS A 281 -25.38 6.01 -2.45
CA LYS A 281 -24.84 6.09 -1.08
C LYS A 281 -24.43 4.72 -0.54
N ASN A 282 -25.25 3.68 -0.78
CA ASN A 282 -24.97 2.32 -0.32
C ASN A 282 -23.64 1.79 -0.87
N VAL A 283 -23.25 2.12 -2.10
CA VAL A 283 -21.96 1.69 -2.68
C VAL A 283 -20.78 2.31 -1.94
N ILE A 284 -20.88 3.58 -1.52
CA ILE A 284 -19.86 4.23 -0.71
C ILE A 284 -19.85 3.69 0.73
N ASP A 285 -21.03 3.38 1.29
CA ASP A 285 -21.15 2.74 2.58
C ASP A 285 -20.52 1.33 2.56
N ASP A 286 -20.74 0.55 1.49
CA ASP A 286 -20.11 -0.76 1.28
C ASP A 286 -18.58 -0.65 1.11
N ALA A 287 -18.09 0.34 0.35
CA ALA A 287 -16.66 0.62 0.23
C ALA A 287 -16.03 0.97 1.59
N THR A 288 -16.74 1.73 2.41
CA THR A 288 -16.31 2.07 3.76
C THR A 288 -16.26 0.84 4.66
N LYS A 289 -17.30 0.01 4.65
CA LYS A 289 -17.39 -1.21 5.43
C LYS A 289 -16.28 -2.21 5.06
N ILE A 290 -16.10 -2.49 3.78
CA ILE A 290 -15.10 -3.45 3.31
C ILE A 290 -13.67 -2.99 3.65
N ALA A 291 -13.40 -1.67 3.60
CA ALA A 291 -12.10 -1.13 3.96
C ALA A 291 -11.80 -1.29 5.46
N ILE A 292 -12.78 -1.07 6.34
CA ILE A 292 -12.64 -1.31 7.80
C ILE A 292 -12.42 -2.81 8.06
N GLN A 293 -13.22 -3.68 7.46
CA GLN A 293 -13.06 -5.13 7.58
C GLN A 293 -11.67 -5.59 7.10
N THR A 294 -11.13 -4.96 6.05
CA THR A 294 -9.79 -5.26 5.52
C THR A 294 -8.71 -5.01 6.56
N VAL A 295 -8.69 -3.83 7.19
CA VAL A 295 -7.66 -3.50 8.19
C VAL A 295 -7.79 -4.36 9.45
N ASP A 296 -9.02 -4.67 9.87
CA ASP A 296 -9.31 -5.52 11.02
C ASP A 296 -8.78 -6.95 10.80
N ASN A 297 -9.12 -7.58 9.66
CA ASN A 297 -8.65 -8.93 9.34
C ASN A 297 -7.13 -9.03 9.12
N MET A 298 -6.49 -7.93 8.73
CA MET A 298 -5.03 -7.87 8.55
C MET A 298 -4.29 -7.50 9.84
N ASP A 299 -4.99 -7.14 10.91
CA ASP A 299 -4.41 -6.63 12.16
C ASP A 299 -3.49 -5.42 11.90
N ILE A 300 -3.94 -4.52 11.02
CA ILE A 300 -3.29 -3.27 10.64
C ILE A 300 -4.23 -2.12 11.00
N ASN A 301 -3.84 -1.27 11.94
CA ASN A 301 -4.72 -0.24 12.49
C ASN A 301 -4.72 1.08 11.72
N PHE A 302 -3.70 1.32 10.90
CA PHE A 302 -3.67 2.47 9.98
C PHE A 302 -3.19 2.03 8.61
N ALA A 303 -4.03 2.21 7.60
CA ALA A 303 -3.69 1.87 6.23
C ALA A 303 -4.46 2.71 5.20
N GLY A 304 -3.96 2.67 3.97
CA GLY A 304 -4.71 3.01 2.77
C GLY A 304 -5.23 1.74 2.11
N VAL A 305 -6.54 1.60 2.02
CA VAL A 305 -7.18 0.49 1.32
C VAL A 305 -7.61 0.96 -0.05
N ASP A 306 -7.14 0.30 -1.09
CA ASP A 306 -7.51 0.58 -2.48
C ASP A 306 -8.70 -0.29 -2.87
N VAL A 307 -9.77 0.36 -3.29
CA VAL A 307 -11.06 -0.26 -3.58
C VAL A 307 -11.47 0.08 -5.00
N MET A 308 -11.96 -0.92 -5.70
CA MET A 308 -12.56 -0.79 -7.03
C MET A 308 -14.05 -1.16 -6.99
N ILE A 309 -14.83 -0.53 -7.84
CA ILE A 309 -16.26 -0.79 -8.03
C ILE A 309 -16.44 -1.38 -9.43
N ASP A 310 -17.10 -2.54 -9.53
CA ASP A 310 -17.41 -3.15 -10.83
C ASP A 310 -18.64 -2.54 -11.50
N LYS A 311 -18.91 -2.95 -12.73
CA LYS A 311 -20.06 -2.47 -13.52
C LYS A 311 -21.43 -2.73 -12.85
N ASP A 312 -21.51 -3.74 -11.98
CA ASP A 312 -22.71 -4.14 -11.26
C ASP A 312 -22.78 -3.50 -9.87
N LEU A 313 -21.87 -2.53 -9.59
CA LEU A 313 -21.72 -1.78 -8.36
C LEU A 313 -21.24 -2.61 -7.14
N ASN A 314 -20.66 -3.79 -7.38
CA ASN A 314 -20.00 -4.54 -6.32
C ASN A 314 -18.62 -3.91 -6.00
N VAL A 315 -18.24 -4.01 -4.75
CA VAL A 315 -17.03 -3.41 -4.22
C VAL A 315 -15.95 -4.46 -3.99
N TYR A 316 -14.72 -4.21 -4.44
CA TYR A 316 -13.59 -5.12 -4.34
C TYR A 316 -12.37 -4.44 -3.73
N VAL A 317 -11.69 -5.14 -2.82
CA VAL A 317 -10.39 -4.70 -2.30
C VAL A 317 -9.29 -5.12 -3.29
N ILE A 318 -8.54 -4.13 -3.78
CA ILE A 318 -7.43 -4.33 -4.71
C ILE A 318 -6.11 -4.50 -3.96
N GLU A 319 -5.87 -3.64 -2.99
CA GLU A 319 -4.61 -3.58 -2.25
C GLU A 319 -4.81 -2.92 -0.88
N LEU A 320 -4.04 -3.37 0.10
CA LEU A 320 -3.84 -2.71 1.39
C LEU A 320 -2.44 -2.11 1.41
N ASN A 321 -2.29 -0.94 2.00
CA ASN A 321 -0.99 -0.26 2.15
C ASN A 321 -0.84 0.22 3.60
N ALA A 322 0.02 -0.42 4.40
CA ALA A 322 0.30 -0.01 5.78
C ALA A 322 0.99 1.36 5.89
N PHE A 323 1.56 1.85 4.78
CA PHE A 323 2.18 3.17 4.69
C PHE A 323 1.58 3.96 3.51
N PRO A 324 0.33 4.42 3.62
CA PRO A 324 -0.26 5.21 2.56
C PRO A 324 0.43 6.57 2.47
N GLY A 325 0.81 7.00 1.27
CA GLY A 325 1.32 8.33 1.04
C GLY A 325 0.29 9.40 1.44
N PHE A 326 0.72 10.47 2.09
CA PHE A 326 -0.17 11.56 2.52
C PHE A 326 -0.43 12.53 1.37
N THR A 327 -1.57 12.36 0.73
CA THR A 327 -1.94 13.16 -0.44
C THR A 327 -2.26 14.60 -0.06
N LYS A 328 -1.81 15.55 -0.89
CA LYS A 328 -2.24 16.96 -0.77
C LYS A 328 -3.67 17.09 -1.30
N VAL A 329 -4.61 17.34 -0.43
CA VAL A 329 -6.00 17.60 -0.79
C VAL A 329 -6.40 18.96 -0.26
N SER A 330 -6.98 19.82 -1.10
CA SER A 330 -7.53 21.08 -0.64
C SER A 330 -8.64 20.80 0.39
N ARG A 331 -8.60 21.47 1.51
CA ARG A 331 -9.58 21.38 2.62
C ARG A 331 -9.53 20.09 3.46
N PHE A 332 -8.56 19.20 3.25
CA PHE A 332 -8.37 18.04 4.11
C PHE A 332 -6.89 17.83 4.44
N ASN A 333 -6.58 17.69 5.72
CA ASN A 333 -5.23 17.43 6.21
C ASN A 333 -5.22 16.11 6.98
N ILE A 334 -4.69 15.06 6.36
CA ILE A 334 -4.63 13.72 6.93
C ILE A 334 -3.79 13.67 8.21
N SER A 335 -2.66 14.40 8.25
CA SER A 335 -1.80 14.47 9.43
C SER A 335 -2.57 15.03 10.63
N LYS A 336 -3.28 16.16 10.43
CA LYS A 336 -4.11 16.75 11.48
C LYS A 336 -5.18 15.78 11.97
N ARG A 337 -5.83 15.06 11.05
CA ARG A 337 -6.88 14.11 11.40
C ARG A 337 -6.33 12.95 12.23
N ILE A 338 -5.21 12.36 11.83
CA ILE A 338 -4.57 11.26 12.57
C ILE A 338 -4.15 11.72 13.98
N ILE A 339 -3.56 12.93 14.11
CA ILE A 339 -3.20 13.48 15.43
C ILE A 339 -4.42 13.53 16.35
N HIS A 340 -5.55 14.04 15.86
CA HIS A 340 -6.79 14.11 16.66
C HIS A 340 -7.31 12.70 17.02
N GLU A 341 -7.33 11.74 16.10
CA GLU A 341 -7.80 10.38 16.39
C GLU A 341 -6.89 9.69 17.42
N ILE A 342 -5.57 9.88 17.35
CA ILE A 342 -4.64 9.37 18.37
C ILE A 342 -4.94 9.99 19.73
N GLU A 343 -5.14 11.30 19.80
CA GLU A 343 -5.49 11.96 21.06
C GLU A 343 -6.82 11.47 21.63
N ASP A 344 -7.86 11.40 20.81
CA ASP A 344 -9.17 10.96 21.24
C ASP A 344 -9.12 9.51 21.77
N MET A 345 -8.41 8.62 21.06
CA MET A 345 -8.31 7.21 21.44
C MET A 345 -7.53 6.99 22.75
N PHE A 346 -6.41 7.69 22.94
CA PHE A 346 -5.50 7.42 24.05
C PHE A 346 -5.64 8.36 25.24
N THR A 347 -6.60 9.30 25.20
CA THR A 347 -6.91 10.17 26.34
C THR A 347 -8.26 9.86 27.00
N HIS A 348 -9.23 9.26 26.28
CA HIS A 348 -10.56 8.97 26.79
C HIS A 348 -10.74 7.54 27.38
N LYS A 349 -9.69 6.68 27.39
CA LYS A 349 -9.73 5.41 28.13
C LYS A 349 -9.30 5.65 29.58
N LYS A 350 -10.25 6.05 30.41
CA LYS A 350 -10.22 5.83 31.84
C LYS A 350 -11.03 4.60 32.18
#